data_d119ad2beab7cb1eeb62b0c148f59a1d
#
_entry.id   d119ad2beab7cb1eeb62b0c148f59a1d
#
_cell.length_a   1.000
_cell.length_b   1.000
_cell.length_c   1.000
_cell.angle_alpha   90.00
_cell.angle_beta   90.00
_cell.angle_gamma   90.00
#
_symmetry.space_group_name_H-M   'P 1'
#
loop_
_entity.id
_entity.type
_entity.pdbx_description
1 polymer ?
#
loop_
_entity_poly.entity_id
_entity_poly.type
_entity_poly.pdbx_seq_one_letter_code
_entity_poly.pdbx_strand_id
1 'polypeptide(L)'
;DAERAEAWGLINRVCAADSLLDEALASAAQIADADPKAVFALKALMNDGVKQTLGDALVLEGERGNAFAKTVDYSQMSARLAALRQRAAKQ
;
A
#
# COMPACT_ATOMS: atom_id res chain seq x y z
N ASP A 1 12.19 -23.17 -2.99
CA ASP A 1 13.03 -22.38 -2.08
C ASP A 1 12.53 -20.94 -2.00
N ALA A 2 13.03 -20.17 -1.06
CA ALA A 2 12.57 -18.81 -0.79
C ALA A 2 12.92 -17.86 -1.94
N GLU A 3 14.10 -17.98 -2.52
CA GLU A 3 14.58 -17.16 -3.63
C GLU A 3 13.68 -17.34 -4.87
N ARG A 4 13.21 -18.55 -5.10
CA ARG A 4 12.29 -18.85 -6.20
C ARG A 4 10.89 -18.30 -5.92
N ALA A 5 10.44 -18.30 -4.68
CA ALA A 5 9.18 -17.70 -4.27
C ALA A 5 9.21 -16.17 -4.43
N GLU A 6 10.34 -15.51 -4.12
CA GLU A 6 10.55 -14.08 -4.38
C GLU A 6 10.55 -13.80 -5.88
N ALA A 7 11.29 -14.55 -6.68
CA ALA A 7 11.34 -14.39 -8.13
C ALA A 7 9.96 -14.54 -8.80
N TRP A 8 9.07 -15.36 -8.24
CA TRP A 8 7.69 -15.52 -8.69
C TRP A 8 6.70 -14.50 -8.10
N GLY A 9 7.14 -13.62 -7.21
CA GLY A 9 6.27 -12.64 -6.56
C GLY A 9 5.32 -13.21 -5.51
N LEU A 10 5.58 -14.44 -5.01
CA LEU A 10 4.80 -15.05 -3.94
C LEU A 10 5.12 -14.45 -2.57
N ILE A 11 6.34 -13.95 -2.41
CA ILE A 11 6.81 -13.21 -1.23
C ILE A 11 7.51 -11.94 -1.69
N ASN A 12 7.58 -10.94 -0.81
CA ASN A 12 8.11 -9.62 -1.15
C ASN A 12 9.64 -9.57 -1.12
N ARG A 13 10.26 -10.35 -0.22
CA ARG A 13 11.71 -10.29 0.00
C ARG A 13 12.20 -11.56 0.71
N VAL A 14 13.40 -11.98 0.37
CA VAL A 14 14.20 -12.93 1.15
C VAL A 14 15.20 -12.15 2.02
N CYS A 15 15.36 -12.56 3.26
CA CYS A 15 16.34 -12.00 4.19
C CYS A 15 16.96 -13.11 5.05
N ALA A 16 18.03 -12.79 5.77
CA ALA A 16 18.61 -13.72 6.72
C ALA A 16 17.65 -14.02 7.89
N ALA A 17 17.69 -15.23 8.41
CA ALA A 17 16.74 -15.68 9.44
C ALA A 17 16.81 -14.83 10.73
N ASP A 18 17.99 -14.34 11.06
CA ASP A 18 18.23 -13.50 12.24
C ASP A 18 17.72 -12.06 12.07
N SER A 19 17.61 -11.57 10.83
CA SER A 19 17.07 -10.24 10.52
C SER A 19 15.59 -10.22 10.17
N LEU A 20 14.92 -11.38 10.07
CA LEU A 20 13.56 -11.50 9.60
C LEU A 20 12.56 -10.64 10.37
N LEU A 21 12.65 -10.64 11.70
CA LEU A 21 11.73 -9.87 12.54
C LEU A 21 11.92 -8.36 12.35
N ASP A 22 13.16 -7.90 12.30
CA ASP A 22 13.49 -6.48 12.13
C ASP A 22 13.01 -5.98 10.76
N GLU A 23 13.24 -6.75 9.71
CA GLU A 23 12.75 -6.44 8.35
C GLU A 23 11.21 -6.42 8.27
N ALA A 24 10.55 -7.37 8.94
CA ALA A 24 9.09 -7.39 9.02
C ALA A 24 8.53 -6.18 9.76
N LEU A 25 9.14 -5.82 10.90
CA LEU A 25 8.75 -4.63 11.68
C LEU A 25 9.00 -3.34 10.91
N ALA A 26 10.12 -3.24 10.19
CA ALA A 26 10.41 -2.08 9.33
C ALA A 26 9.35 -1.93 8.22
N SER A 27 8.96 -3.03 7.58
CA SER A 27 7.91 -3.05 6.57
C SER A 27 6.53 -2.66 7.16
N ALA A 28 6.20 -3.19 8.33
CA ALA A 28 4.97 -2.84 9.04
C ALA A 28 4.92 -1.35 9.44
N ALA A 29 6.04 -0.80 9.89
CA ALA A 29 6.17 0.63 10.23
C ALA A 29 5.94 1.53 9.00
N GLN A 30 6.46 1.15 7.83
CA GLN A 30 6.21 1.87 6.57
C GLN A 30 4.72 1.87 6.20
N ILE A 31 4.03 0.74 6.39
CA ILE A 31 2.58 0.65 6.16
C ILE A 31 1.81 1.51 7.17
N ALA A 32 2.22 1.49 8.44
CA ALA A 32 1.60 2.27 9.50
C ALA A 32 1.77 3.79 9.31
N ASP A 33 2.82 4.22 8.63
CA ASP A 33 3.05 5.62 8.24
C ASP A 33 2.05 6.11 7.16
N ALA A 34 1.39 5.20 6.44
CA ALA A 34 0.38 5.56 5.45
C ALA A 34 -0.95 5.95 6.11
N ASP A 35 -1.83 6.65 5.36
CA ASP A 35 -3.18 6.93 5.84
C ASP A 35 -3.97 5.61 5.99
N PRO A 36 -4.41 5.24 7.20
CA PRO A 36 -5.10 3.98 7.41
C PRO A 36 -6.40 3.88 6.61
N LYS A 37 -7.12 4.99 6.39
CA LYS A 37 -8.35 4.99 5.57
C LYS A 37 -8.03 4.62 4.12
N ALA A 38 -6.94 5.17 3.56
CA ALA A 38 -6.51 4.86 2.20
C ALA A 38 -6.04 3.40 2.09
N VAL A 39 -5.26 2.91 3.06
CA VAL A 39 -4.77 1.52 3.08
C VAL A 39 -5.93 0.53 3.14
N PHE A 40 -6.91 0.74 4.03
CA PHE A 40 -8.07 -0.13 4.14
C PHE A 40 -8.97 -0.07 2.90
N ALA A 41 -9.20 1.12 2.32
CA ALA A 41 -9.98 1.27 1.11
C ALA A 41 -9.33 0.54 -0.08
N LEU A 42 -8.02 0.71 -0.27
CA LEU A 42 -7.27 0.04 -1.31
C LEU A 42 -7.28 -1.49 -1.14
N LYS A 43 -7.05 -1.98 0.08
CA LYS A 43 -7.07 -3.42 0.37
C LYS A 43 -8.45 -4.03 0.09
N ALA A 44 -9.53 -3.37 0.50
CA ALA A 44 -10.88 -3.80 0.20
C ALA A 44 -11.16 -3.84 -1.30
N LEU A 45 -10.74 -2.80 -2.03
CA LEU A 45 -10.87 -2.73 -3.48
C LEU A 45 -10.15 -3.88 -4.17
N MET A 46 -8.91 -4.16 -3.82
CA MET A 46 -8.12 -5.26 -4.39
C MET A 46 -8.77 -6.62 -4.10
N ASN A 47 -9.20 -6.87 -2.86
CA ASN A 47 -9.83 -8.13 -2.46
C ASN A 47 -11.16 -8.39 -3.18
N ASP A 48 -11.91 -7.35 -3.51
CA ASP A 48 -13.17 -7.48 -4.22
C ASP A 48 -12.96 -7.52 -5.74
N GLY A 49 -12.00 -6.77 -6.26
CA GLY A 49 -11.67 -6.74 -7.69
C GLY A 49 -11.21 -8.09 -8.24
N VAL A 50 -10.38 -8.84 -7.48
CA VAL A 50 -9.89 -10.16 -7.92
C VAL A 50 -10.99 -11.23 -8.05
N LYS A 51 -12.19 -10.95 -7.54
CA LYS A 51 -13.35 -11.86 -7.64
C LYS A 51 -14.23 -11.58 -8.87
N GLN A 52 -13.88 -10.59 -9.67
CA GLN A 52 -14.69 -10.06 -10.77
C GLN A 52 -13.96 -10.17 -12.11
N THR A 53 -14.67 -9.90 -13.19
CA THR A 53 -14.03 -9.68 -14.49
C THR A 53 -13.21 -8.39 -14.45
N LEU A 54 -12.22 -8.26 -15.31
CA LEU A 54 -11.42 -7.03 -15.38
C LEU A 54 -12.30 -5.79 -15.62
N GLY A 55 -13.31 -5.91 -16.50
CA GLY A 55 -14.23 -4.82 -16.80
C GLY A 55 -15.00 -4.36 -15.57
N ASP A 56 -15.60 -5.30 -14.82
CA ASP A 56 -16.35 -5.00 -13.60
C ASP A 56 -15.44 -4.46 -12.50
N ALA A 57 -14.22 -4.99 -12.38
CA ALA A 57 -13.24 -4.50 -11.42
C ALA A 57 -12.82 -3.05 -11.67
N LEU A 58 -12.67 -2.64 -12.95
CA LEU A 58 -12.37 -1.24 -13.31
C LEU A 58 -13.54 -0.29 -13.01
N VAL A 59 -14.79 -0.75 -13.23
CA VAL A 59 -15.97 0.03 -12.83
C VAL A 59 -16.00 0.21 -11.31
N LEU A 60 -15.80 -0.88 -10.55
CA LEU A 60 -15.73 -0.85 -9.08
C LEU A 60 -14.64 0.10 -8.58
N GLU A 61 -13.45 0.07 -9.21
CA GLU A 61 -12.34 0.98 -8.89
C GLU A 61 -12.75 2.44 -9.07
N GLY A 62 -13.37 2.77 -10.22
CA GLY A 62 -13.84 4.13 -10.49
C GLY A 62 -14.87 4.62 -9.47
N GLU A 63 -15.86 3.79 -9.13
CA GLU A 63 -16.89 4.13 -8.15
C GLU A 63 -16.30 4.35 -6.75
N ARG A 64 -15.49 3.41 -6.27
CA ARG A 64 -14.87 3.49 -4.93
C ARG A 64 -13.83 4.60 -4.84
N GLY A 65 -13.04 4.79 -5.90
CA GLY A 65 -12.07 5.88 -5.99
C GLY A 65 -12.73 7.25 -5.90
N ASN A 66 -13.82 7.46 -6.64
CA ASN A 66 -14.60 8.69 -6.59
C ASN A 66 -15.26 8.90 -5.21
N ALA A 67 -15.77 7.84 -4.60
CA ALA A 67 -16.34 7.92 -3.26
C ALA A 67 -15.28 8.26 -2.22
N PHE A 68 -14.11 7.64 -2.29
CA PHE A 68 -12.99 7.91 -1.39
C PHE A 68 -12.46 9.34 -1.56
N ALA A 69 -12.30 9.82 -2.79
CA ALA A 69 -11.80 11.18 -3.07
C ALA A 69 -12.63 12.27 -2.41
N LYS A 70 -13.95 12.06 -2.25
CA LYS A 70 -14.85 12.99 -1.54
C LYS A 70 -14.61 13.04 -0.03
N THR A 71 -13.93 12.05 0.54
CA THR A 71 -13.60 11.98 1.97
C THR A 71 -12.22 12.52 2.31
N VAL A 72 -11.40 12.83 1.29
CA VAL A 72 -10.01 13.28 1.46
C VAL A 72 -9.99 14.75 1.93
N ASP A 73 -9.32 14.98 3.06
CA ASP A 73 -8.97 16.34 3.49
C ASP A 73 -7.68 16.78 2.79
N TYR A 74 -7.83 17.62 1.77
CA TYR A 74 -6.72 18.12 0.95
C TYR A 74 -5.73 18.98 1.73
N SER A 75 -6.14 19.62 2.86
CA SER A 75 -5.23 20.40 3.70
C SER A 75 -4.22 19.50 4.41
N GLN A 76 -4.67 18.36 4.93
CA GLN A 76 -3.79 17.35 5.54
C GLN A 76 -2.90 16.67 4.51
N MET A 77 -3.42 16.43 3.30
CA MET A 77 -2.64 15.83 2.22
C MET A 77 -1.46 16.70 1.78
N SER A 78 -1.65 18.02 1.66
CA SER A 78 -0.56 18.94 1.30
C SER A 78 0.55 18.99 2.35
N ALA A 79 0.20 18.99 3.64
CA ALA A 79 1.15 18.93 4.74
C ALA A 79 1.95 17.61 4.74
N ARG A 80 1.28 16.49 4.47
CA ARG A 80 1.92 15.16 4.38
C ARG A 80 2.87 15.05 3.19
N LEU A 81 2.49 15.58 2.02
CA LEU A 81 3.35 15.65 0.85
C LEU A 81 4.61 16.49 1.10
N ALA A 82 4.48 17.61 1.81
CA ALA A 82 5.61 18.45 2.20
C ALA A 82 6.57 17.68 3.13
N ALA A 83 6.06 16.95 4.11
CA ALA A 83 6.87 16.13 5.01
C ALA A 83 7.60 14.98 4.27
N LEU A 84 6.94 14.33 3.31
CA LEU A 84 7.55 13.27 2.49
C LEU A 84 8.69 13.82 1.60
N ARG A 85 8.48 14.99 0.97
CA ARG A 85 9.53 15.65 0.18
C ARG A 85 10.74 16.02 1.02
N GLN A 86 10.54 16.48 2.26
CA GLN A 86 11.65 16.78 3.17
C GLN A 86 12.42 15.53 3.61
N ARG A 87 11.75 14.39 3.79
CA ARG A 87 12.41 13.11 4.09
C ARG A 87 13.23 12.61 2.89
N ALA A 88 12.69 12.68 1.68
CA ALA A 88 13.38 12.27 0.46
C ALA A 88 14.62 13.13 0.15
N ALA A 89 14.61 14.41 0.50
CA ALA A 89 15.75 15.32 0.30
C ALA A 89 16.91 15.10 1.30
N LYS A 90 16.71 14.27 2.33
CA LYS A 90 17.72 13.95 3.36
C LYS A 90 18.39 12.57 3.14
N GLN A 91 17.96 11.82 2.13
CA GLN A 91 18.56 10.55 1.69
C GLN A 91 19.48 10.76 0.49
#